data_c4ff2aca24b9748aca9816d8097cec18
#
_entry.id   c4ff2aca24b9748aca9816d8097cec18
#
_cell.length_a   1.000
_cell.length_b   1.000
_cell.length_c   1.000
_cell.angle_alpha   90.00
_cell.angle_beta   90.00
_cell.angle_gamma   90.00
#
_symmetry.space_group_name_H-M   'P 1'
#
loop_
_entity.id
_entity.type
_entity.pdbx_description
1 polymer ?
#
loop_
_entity_poly.entity_id
_entity_poly.type
_entity_poly.pdbx_seq_one_letter_code
_entity_poly.pdbx_strand_id
1 'polypeptide(L)'
;LKKLAYWSLPPLACLALYRPGLRAWFQQDDFAWLALSGSVKDASTLLSALFAPMAQGTLRPLSERAFFMLFHAAFGLWATPFRAFVFLTQFANLILLGALVERVSKSRAAGFLAAMFWALNGGLAMAMSWTSAYNQVLCGFFMLLALNCFVRYTETGGRRYLAAQWAAFLLGFGALEINAVYPALAAAYALCRARACLRKTWPMFAVSAAYTIVHFWVAAPVRNPAPAYAMHFDLSLFSTLWTYWAWALGPARLPDLAVGTPEWIGTAGTALLTVWLAGFAVARALRREWAALLPLSWFVAVLAPVLPFRDHRMSYYLTLPTAGVAWLAALAVTHAFQRRWYYKAPAAALAGIYLASGIAGGRLEMRPVVLRSHAVQALLWGTVRVRELHPGKAIILKGLHSDVFWAGVFPRPFQLVGVDDVYMAPEAELEIKPHPEVGRISECVIPPGILLKLLEENRAVVYTLEDGRLRALTMAYAVTARHRWKREEPRRVEVGQPSFAGQLGPTWYELDSGYRWMPRQASVRLGGPRSESERIYLRGYCPPEQTAKGPLQIAVEADGILLGVRPITKGGTEFELDFEVPPQLIGKDTVDVSLTVDRTFRTEGDVRELGLVFGTVEIR
;
A
#
# COMPACT_ATOMS: atom_id res chain seq x y z
N LEU A 1 15.84 34.16 18.32
CA LEU A 1 14.50 33.68 18.66
C LEU A 1 13.52 33.78 17.48
N LYS A 2 13.32 34.96 16.81
CA LYS A 2 12.37 35.10 15.68
C LYS A 2 12.65 34.16 14.48
N LYS A 3 13.92 33.92 14.12
CA LYS A 3 14.28 33.01 13.04
C LYS A 3 14.04 31.54 13.43
N LEU A 4 14.33 31.16 14.67
CA LEU A 4 14.12 29.81 15.17
C LEU A 4 12.61 29.49 15.20
N ALA A 5 11.78 30.40 15.74
CA ALA A 5 10.33 30.24 15.75
C ALA A 5 9.74 30.07 14.34
N TYR A 6 10.23 30.83 13.36
CA TYR A 6 9.80 30.73 11.97
C TYR A 6 9.97 29.31 11.38
N TRP A 7 11.11 28.67 11.64
CA TRP A 7 11.42 27.36 11.08
C TRP A 7 10.89 26.18 11.92
N SER A 8 10.67 26.39 13.22
CA SER A 8 10.23 25.32 14.14
C SER A 8 8.71 25.24 14.31
N LEU A 9 7.97 26.33 14.18
CA LEU A 9 6.51 26.34 14.41
C LEU A 9 5.73 25.43 13.45
N PRO A 10 5.95 25.40 12.11
CA PRO A 10 5.25 24.48 11.24
C PRO A 10 5.51 23.01 11.55
N PRO A 11 6.77 22.54 11.76
CA PRO A 11 7.05 21.20 12.28
C PRO A 11 6.35 20.88 13.59
N LEU A 12 6.36 21.80 14.56
CA LEU A 12 5.69 21.61 15.85
C LEU A 12 4.17 21.54 15.71
N ALA A 13 3.56 22.34 14.83
CA ALA A 13 2.13 22.28 14.53
C ALA A 13 1.76 20.94 13.87
N CYS A 14 2.57 20.45 12.93
CA CYS A 14 2.43 19.13 12.33
C CYS A 14 2.51 18.03 13.39
N LEU A 15 3.53 18.08 14.26
CA LEU A 15 3.69 17.14 15.37
C LEU A 15 2.48 17.19 16.33
N ALA A 16 2.02 18.37 16.71
CA ALA A 16 0.89 18.53 17.63
C ALA A 16 -0.41 17.95 17.06
N LEU A 17 -0.68 18.18 15.75
CA LEU A 17 -1.88 17.64 15.10
C LEU A 17 -1.80 16.13 14.91
N TYR A 18 -0.68 15.63 14.39
CA TYR A 18 -0.52 14.23 13.98
C TYR A 18 0.21 13.35 15.00
N ARG A 19 0.44 13.83 16.24
CA ARG A 19 1.09 13.08 17.33
C ARG A 19 0.60 11.64 17.51
N PRO A 20 -0.71 11.33 17.42
CA PRO A 20 -1.16 9.94 17.51
C PRO A 20 -0.54 9.03 16.45
N GLY A 21 -0.23 9.54 15.25
CA GLY A 21 0.44 8.81 14.19
C GLY A 21 1.88 8.36 14.52
N LEU A 22 2.57 8.99 15.49
CA LEU A 22 3.86 8.48 16.00
C LEU A 22 3.72 7.15 16.73
N ARG A 23 2.53 6.85 17.25
CA ARG A 23 2.21 5.61 17.97
C ARG A 23 1.50 4.59 17.10
N ALA A 24 1.20 4.94 15.83
CA ALA A 24 0.61 4.01 14.89
C ALA A 24 1.57 2.83 14.65
N TRP A 25 1.01 1.63 14.68
CA TRP A 25 1.74 0.40 14.40
C TRP A 25 1.59 0.00 12.93
N PHE A 26 2.23 -1.09 12.52
CA PHE A 26 2.19 -1.62 11.17
C PHE A 26 0.81 -2.18 10.81
N GLN A 27 0.44 -2.08 9.52
CA GLN A 27 -0.83 -2.56 8.98
C GLN A 27 -0.77 -2.67 7.45
N GLN A 28 -1.62 -3.52 6.87
CA GLN A 28 -1.74 -3.63 5.40
C GLN A 28 -0.38 -3.91 4.72
N ASP A 29 -0.03 -3.12 3.71
CA ASP A 29 1.17 -3.28 2.89
C ASP A 29 2.49 -3.20 3.68
N ASP A 30 2.46 -2.61 4.89
CA ASP A 30 3.66 -2.55 5.74
C ASP A 30 4.27 -3.95 5.95
N PHE A 31 3.41 -4.97 6.07
CA PHE A 31 3.86 -6.36 6.30
C PHE A 31 4.54 -6.98 5.08
N ALA A 32 4.11 -6.64 3.87
CA ALA A 32 4.78 -7.10 2.66
C ALA A 32 6.22 -6.55 2.58
N TRP A 33 6.42 -5.30 2.96
CA TRP A 33 7.74 -4.67 2.99
C TRP A 33 8.62 -5.17 4.12
N LEU A 34 8.06 -5.42 5.30
CA LEU A 34 8.78 -6.03 6.44
C LEU A 34 9.25 -7.46 6.12
N ALA A 35 8.45 -8.24 5.40
CA ALA A 35 8.76 -9.61 5.02
C ALA A 35 9.95 -9.72 4.06
N LEU A 36 10.28 -8.66 3.31
CA LEU A 36 11.39 -8.66 2.35
C LEU A 36 12.74 -8.99 3.00
N SER A 37 12.95 -8.62 4.26
CA SER A 37 14.19 -8.91 4.98
C SER A 37 14.45 -10.41 5.09
N GLY A 38 13.41 -11.23 5.19
CA GLY A 38 13.53 -12.69 5.27
C GLY A 38 13.92 -13.36 3.95
N SER A 39 13.74 -12.69 2.81
CA SER A 39 14.10 -13.21 1.49
C SER A 39 15.55 -12.96 1.10
N VAL A 40 16.27 -12.10 1.83
CA VAL A 40 17.65 -11.70 1.52
C VAL A 40 18.62 -12.70 2.14
N LYS A 41 19.29 -13.47 1.27
CA LYS A 41 20.31 -14.45 1.65
C LYS A 41 21.72 -14.06 1.16
N ASP A 42 21.79 -13.36 0.05
CA ASP A 42 23.01 -12.96 -0.64
C ASP A 42 22.83 -11.65 -1.42
N ALA A 43 23.86 -11.21 -2.15
CA ALA A 43 23.81 -9.97 -2.93
C ALA A 43 22.79 -10.01 -4.08
N SER A 44 22.53 -11.17 -4.69
CA SER A 44 21.59 -11.32 -5.80
C SER A 44 20.14 -11.21 -5.31
N THR A 45 19.82 -11.86 -4.20
CA THR A 45 18.51 -11.78 -3.54
C THR A 45 18.27 -10.38 -2.97
N LEU A 46 19.32 -9.68 -2.47
CA LEU A 46 19.21 -8.28 -2.06
C LEU A 46 18.86 -7.37 -3.25
N LEU A 47 19.55 -7.52 -4.39
CA LEU A 47 19.23 -6.74 -5.59
C LEU A 47 17.82 -7.04 -6.10
N SER A 48 17.39 -8.30 -6.06
CA SER A 48 16.03 -8.69 -6.38
C SER A 48 15.02 -8.04 -5.43
N ALA A 49 15.24 -8.12 -4.12
CA ALA A 49 14.38 -7.48 -3.12
C ALA A 49 14.26 -5.97 -3.31
N LEU A 50 15.33 -5.29 -3.75
CA LEU A 50 15.35 -3.85 -3.99
C LEU A 50 14.69 -3.45 -5.31
N PHE A 51 14.86 -4.22 -6.39
CA PHE A 51 14.56 -3.77 -7.76
C PHE A 51 13.58 -4.65 -8.54
N ALA A 52 13.20 -5.85 -8.06
CA ALA A 52 12.16 -6.61 -8.73
C ALA A 52 10.80 -5.89 -8.63
N PRO A 53 10.00 -5.83 -9.70
CA PRO A 53 8.67 -5.24 -9.64
C PRO A 53 7.78 -6.05 -8.69
N MET A 54 7.02 -5.35 -7.85
CA MET A 54 6.05 -5.96 -6.93
C MET A 54 4.63 -5.46 -7.26
N ALA A 55 3.69 -5.64 -6.36
CA ALA A 55 2.28 -5.29 -6.55
C ALA A 55 2.08 -4.03 -7.40
N GLN A 56 1.27 -4.11 -8.45
CA GLN A 56 1.04 -3.05 -9.44
C GLN A 56 2.30 -2.65 -10.26
N GLY A 57 3.40 -3.42 -10.20
CA GLY A 57 4.66 -3.10 -10.86
C GLY A 57 5.46 -1.99 -10.20
N THR A 58 5.25 -1.74 -8.92
CA THR A 58 5.97 -0.67 -8.21
C THR A 58 7.46 -0.92 -8.14
N LEU A 59 8.23 0.12 -8.45
CA LEU A 59 9.69 0.18 -8.38
C LEU A 59 10.10 1.33 -7.45
N ARG A 60 10.04 1.11 -6.14
CA ARG A 60 10.28 2.14 -5.12
C ARG A 60 11.38 1.69 -4.15
N PRO A 61 12.62 1.54 -4.62
CA PRO A 61 13.71 0.95 -3.84
C PRO A 61 14.04 1.74 -2.56
N LEU A 62 13.80 3.05 -2.51
CA LEU A 62 14.16 3.85 -1.33
C LEU A 62 13.05 3.89 -0.28
N SER A 63 11.80 4.14 -0.68
CA SER A 63 10.71 4.40 0.28
C SER A 63 10.04 3.15 0.83
N GLU A 64 9.92 2.09 0.04
CA GLU A 64 9.22 0.87 0.42
C GLU A 64 10.19 -0.26 0.80
N ARG A 65 11.36 -0.33 0.15
CA ARG A 65 12.25 -1.47 0.29
C ARG A 65 13.43 -1.19 1.19
N ALA A 66 14.36 -0.35 0.78
CA ALA A 66 15.52 -0.02 1.60
C ALA A 66 15.12 0.55 2.96
N PHE A 67 14.12 1.44 2.99
CA PHE A 67 13.61 1.99 4.25
C PHE A 67 13.11 0.89 5.20
N PHE A 68 12.19 0.03 4.74
CA PHE A 68 11.66 -1.03 5.59
C PHE A 68 12.72 -2.06 5.97
N MET A 69 13.55 -2.51 5.03
CA MET A 69 14.61 -3.50 5.30
C MET A 69 15.65 -3.00 6.29
N LEU A 70 16.16 -1.76 6.12
CA LEU A 70 17.15 -1.18 7.02
C LEU A 70 16.58 -0.96 8.43
N PHE A 71 15.36 -0.41 8.51
CA PHE A 71 14.73 -0.17 9.81
C PHE A 71 14.28 -1.47 10.48
N HIS A 72 13.81 -2.47 9.72
CA HIS A 72 13.50 -3.78 10.27
C HIS A 72 14.75 -4.50 10.80
N ALA A 73 15.86 -4.44 10.09
CA ALA A 73 17.12 -4.99 10.56
C ALA A 73 17.63 -4.31 11.84
N ALA A 74 17.40 -2.99 11.99
CA ALA A 74 17.86 -2.24 13.16
C ALA A 74 16.91 -2.29 14.36
N PHE A 75 15.59 -2.34 14.12
CA PHE A 75 14.58 -2.12 15.16
C PHE A 75 13.49 -3.23 15.21
N GLY A 76 13.56 -4.24 14.34
CA GLY A 76 12.56 -5.30 14.26
C GLY A 76 11.14 -4.72 14.03
N LEU A 77 10.17 -5.19 14.80
CA LEU A 77 8.77 -4.76 14.75
C LEU A 77 8.45 -3.56 15.69
N TRP A 78 9.46 -2.80 16.12
CA TRP A 78 9.25 -1.56 16.86
C TRP A 78 8.93 -0.41 15.89
N ALA A 79 7.65 -0.08 15.73
CA ALA A 79 7.18 0.89 14.73
C ALA A 79 7.62 2.34 14.97
N THR A 80 7.89 2.74 16.23
CA THR A 80 8.18 4.15 16.58
C THR A 80 9.37 4.75 15.80
N PRO A 81 10.52 4.08 15.62
CA PRO A 81 11.61 4.63 14.81
C PRO A 81 11.21 4.89 13.34
N PHE A 82 10.45 3.99 12.73
CA PHE A 82 9.92 4.17 11.37
C PHE A 82 9.06 5.45 11.31
N ARG A 83 8.13 5.59 12.24
CA ARG A 83 7.23 6.76 12.32
C ARG A 83 8.01 8.05 12.57
N ALA A 84 8.99 8.03 13.49
CA ALA A 84 9.84 9.18 13.77
C ALA A 84 10.58 9.66 12.51
N PHE A 85 11.10 8.74 11.71
CA PHE A 85 11.79 9.08 10.46
C PHE A 85 10.85 9.68 9.41
N VAL A 86 9.62 9.16 9.29
CA VAL A 86 8.55 9.76 8.45
C VAL A 86 8.28 11.20 8.87
N PHE A 87 8.13 11.46 10.18
CA PHE A 87 7.90 12.81 10.71
C PHE A 87 9.07 13.75 10.45
N LEU A 88 10.32 13.29 10.67
CA LEU A 88 11.51 14.08 10.39
C LEU A 88 11.61 14.47 8.91
N THR A 89 11.30 13.55 8.00
CA THR A 89 11.25 13.84 6.56
C THR A 89 10.15 14.86 6.24
N GLN A 90 8.97 14.74 6.86
CA GLN A 90 7.89 15.72 6.66
C GLN A 90 8.26 17.09 7.24
N PHE A 91 8.98 17.16 8.35
CA PHE A 91 9.48 18.44 8.88
C PHE A 91 10.45 19.12 7.90
N ALA A 92 11.33 18.34 7.28
CA ALA A 92 12.19 18.83 6.20
C ALA A 92 11.35 19.36 5.00
N ASN A 93 10.28 18.67 4.64
CA ASN A 93 9.36 19.10 3.59
C ASN A 93 8.72 20.45 3.90
N LEU A 94 8.25 20.65 5.13
CA LEU A 94 7.66 21.92 5.56
C LEU A 94 8.67 23.07 5.47
N ILE A 95 9.91 22.82 5.88
CA ILE A 95 11.01 23.80 5.78
C ILE A 95 11.31 24.10 4.30
N LEU A 96 11.41 23.07 3.46
CA LEU A 96 11.68 23.24 2.03
C LEU A 96 10.56 23.99 1.32
N LEU A 97 9.29 23.70 1.62
CA LEU A 97 8.16 24.45 1.07
C LEU A 97 8.20 25.91 1.51
N GLY A 98 8.40 26.16 2.80
CA GLY A 98 8.51 27.53 3.33
C GLY A 98 9.63 28.32 2.65
N ALA A 99 10.81 27.72 2.49
CA ALA A 99 11.96 28.32 1.81
C ALA A 99 11.69 28.58 0.33
N LEU A 100 11.04 27.64 -0.37
CA LEU A 100 10.64 27.80 -1.76
C LEU A 100 9.68 28.97 -1.94
N VAL A 101 8.61 28.99 -1.16
CA VAL A 101 7.57 30.03 -1.23
C VAL A 101 8.14 31.40 -0.86
N GLU A 102 8.96 31.50 0.19
CA GLU A 102 9.65 32.75 0.56
C GLU A 102 10.47 33.30 -0.61
N ARG A 103 11.24 32.45 -1.30
CA ARG A 103 12.07 32.86 -2.44
C ARG A 103 11.25 33.32 -3.63
N VAL A 104 10.26 32.52 -4.02
CA VAL A 104 9.46 32.80 -5.22
C VAL A 104 8.58 34.03 -5.02
N SER A 105 8.00 34.22 -3.84
CA SER A 105 7.11 35.35 -3.52
C SER A 105 7.83 36.57 -2.96
N LYS A 106 9.12 36.45 -2.57
CA LYS A 106 9.88 37.47 -1.83
C LYS A 106 9.22 37.85 -0.51
N SER A 107 8.42 36.96 0.08
CA SER A 107 7.65 37.20 1.31
C SER A 107 7.88 36.09 2.33
N ARG A 108 8.50 36.46 3.47
CA ARG A 108 8.67 35.54 4.61
C ARG A 108 7.32 35.10 5.18
N ALA A 109 6.36 36.00 5.23
CA ALA A 109 5.02 35.69 5.72
C ALA A 109 4.34 34.62 4.84
N ALA A 110 4.47 34.74 3.49
CA ALA A 110 3.93 33.75 2.58
C ALA A 110 4.59 32.38 2.76
N GLY A 111 5.93 32.32 2.92
CA GLY A 111 6.65 31.09 3.19
C GLY A 111 6.21 30.41 4.49
N PHE A 112 6.11 31.19 5.57
CA PHE A 112 5.64 30.69 6.86
C PHE A 112 4.21 30.16 6.80
N LEU A 113 3.29 30.93 6.22
CA LEU A 113 1.89 30.54 6.10
C LEU A 113 1.70 29.31 5.21
N ALA A 114 2.46 29.19 4.12
CA ALA A 114 2.39 28.00 3.27
C ALA A 114 2.80 26.74 4.03
N ALA A 115 3.89 26.80 4.80
CA ALA A 115 4.32 25.68 5.64
C ALA A 115 3.29 25.37 6.75
N MET A 116 2.72 26.39 7.41
CA MET A 116 1.69 26.22 8.44
C MET A 116 0.41 25.62 7.86
N PHE A 117 -0.06 26.13 6.73
CA PHE A 117 -1.29 25.66 6.09
C PHE A 117 -1.15 24.21 5.61
N TRP A 118 0.03 23.84 5.09
CA TRP A 118 0.28 22.45 4.74
C TRP A 118 0.41 21.55 5.96
N ALA A 119 1.13 21.99 7.01
CA ALA A 119 1.28 21.24 8.26
C ALA A 119 -0.06 20.91 8.93
N LEU A 120 -1.06 21.75 8.74
CA LEU A 120 -2.39 21.63 9.37
C LEU A 120 -3.48 21.14 8.38
N ASN A 121 -3.11 20.73 7.15
CA ASN A 121 -4.06 20.23 6.16
C ASN A 121 -4.36 18.74 6.36
N GLY A 122 -5.64 18.36 6.35
CA GLY A 122 -6.09 16.97 6.51
C GLY A 122 -5.52 15.97 5.50
N GLY A 123 -5.09 16.44 4.31
CA GLY A 123 -4.44 15.60 3.30
C GLY A 123 -3.12 14.94 3.74
N LEU A 124 -2.56 15.34 4.88
CA LEU A 124 -1.39 14.66 5.49
C LEU A 124 -1.77 13.48 6.39
N ALA A 125 -3.04 13.31 6.75
CA ALA A 125 -3.47 12.36 7.79
C ALA A 125 -2.99 10.93 7.55
N MET A 126 -3.18 10.41 6.33
CA MET A 126 -2.76 9.06 5.97
C MET A 126 -1.24 8.90 6.02
N ALA A 127 -0.48 9.82 5.43
CA ALA A 127 0.98 9.76 5.44
C ALA A 127 1.55 9.87 6.87
N MET A 128 0.88 10.63 7.75
CA MET A 128 1.28 10.78 9.15
C MET A 128 0.77 9.66 10.06
N SER A 129 0.03 8.66 9.57
CA SER A 129 -0.50 7.56 10.37
C SER A 129 -0.27 6.15 9.78
N TRP A 130 0.14 6.03 8.52
CA TRP A 130 0.42 4.76 7.85
C TRP A 130 1.85 4.75 7.28
N THR A 131 2.62 3.70 7.58
CA THR A 131 4.06 3.70 7.28
C THR A 131 4.34 3.52 5.80
N SER A 132 3.58 2.71 5.07
CA SER A 132 3.75 2.53 3.61
C SER A 132 3.46 3.82 2.83
N ALA A 133 2.68 4.76 3.38
CA ALA A 133 2.48 6.08 2.77
C ALA A 133 3.74 6.99 2.85
N TYR A 134 4.85 6.52 3.42
CA TYR A 134 6.14 7.21 3.42
C TYR A 134 6.64 7.52 2.01
N ASN A 135 6.27 6.73 1.02
CA ASN A 135 6.58 6.99 -0.39
C ASN A 135 6.15 8.40 -0.84
N GLN A 136 4.99 8.88 -0.39
CA GLN A 136 4.52 10.25 -0.67
C GLN A 136 5.42 11.29 -0.01
N VAL A 137 5.76 11.09 1.26
CA VAL A 137 6.58 12.04 2.04
C VAL A 137 7.99 12.16 1.49
N LEU A 138 8.62 11.02 1.16
CA LEU A 138 9.97 10.99 0.60
C LEU A 138 10.02 11.56 -0.83
N CYS A 139 9.02 11.27 -1.66
CA CYS A 139 8.89 11.88 -2.98
C CYS A 139 8.79 13.42 -2.88
N GLY A 140 7.96 13.91 -1.94
CA GLY A 140 7.85 15.33 -1.64
C GLY A 140 9.18 15.97 -1.27
N PHE A 141 9.99 15.28 -0.46
CA PHE A 141 11.31 15.75 -0.09
C PHE A 141 12.21 15.95 -1.32
N PHE A 142 12.29 14.96 -2.19
CA PHE A 142 13.11 15.06 -3.39
C PHE A 142 12.59 16.10 -4.37
N MET A 143 11.27 16.18 -4.60
CA MET A 143 10.67 17.18 -5.49
C MET A 143 10.89 18.61 -4.98
N LEU A 144 10.66 18.86 -3.69
CA LEU A 144 10.86 20.17 -3.09
C LEU A 144 12.34 20.55 -3.04
N LEU A 145 13.23 19.60 -2.72
CA LEU A 145 14.67 19.81 -2.73
C LEU A 145 15.17 20.17 -4.14
N ALA A 146 14.76 19.39 -5.15
CA ALA A 146 15.12 19.63 -6.54
C ALA A 146 14.64 21.00 -7.02
N LEU A 147 13.38 21.39 -6.68
CA LEU A 147 12.84 22.70 -7.08
C LEU A 147 13.55 23.86 -6.36
N ASN A 148 13.86 23.72 -5.07
CA ASN A 148 14.67 24.70 -4.34
C ASN A 148 16.08 24.87 -4.96
N CYS A 149 16.71 23.77 -5.34
CA CYS A 149 18.00 23.79 -6.04
C CYS A 149 17.88 24.47 -7.39
N PHE A 150 16.84 24.19 -8.17
CA PHE A 150 16.60 24.84 -9.46
C PHE A 150 16.38 26.35 -9.32
N VAL A 151 15.56 26.78 -8.37
CA VAL A 151 15.36 28.21 -8.08
C VAL A 151 16.69 28.87 -7.72
N ARG A 152 17.49 28.25 -6.86
CA ARG A 152 18.84 28.76 -6.54
C ARG A 152 19.77 28.83 -7.76
N TYR A 153 19.72 27.83 -8.62
CA TYR A 153 20.48 27.84 -9.86
C TYR A 153 20.10 29.04 -10.74
N THR A 154 18.80 29.31 -10.90
CA THR A 154 18.34 30.45 -11.72
C THR A 154 18.73 31.82 -11.13
N GLU A 155 18.91 31.91 -9.81
CA GLU A 155 19.32 33.12 -9.11
C GLU A 155 20.84 33.35 -9.15
N THR A 156 21.64 32.28 -9.08
CA THR A 156 23.10 32.38 -8.85
C THR A 156 23.97 31.89 -10.02
N GLY A 157 23.41 31.12 -10.96
CA GLY A 157 24.14 30.45 -12.03
C GLY A 157 25.04 29.28 -11.56
N GLY A 158 25.02 28.96 -10.25
CA GLY A 158 25.95 28.01 -9.64
C GLY A 158 25.70 26.55 -10.07
N ARG A 159 26.60 25.95 -10.84
CA ARG A 159 26.50 24.57 -11.36
C ARG A 159 26.23 23.51 -10.30
N ARG A 160 26.71 23.72 -9.05
CA ARG A 160 26.43 22.82 -7.90
C ARG A 160 24.94 22.66 -7.63
N TYR A 161 24.16 23.72 -7.80
CA TYR A 161 22.71 23.65 -7.60
C TYR A 161 22.01 22.90 -8.72
N LEU A 162 22.49 23.03 -9.97
CA LEU A 162 21.97 22.23 -11.07
C LEU A 162 22.30 20.73 -10.87
N ALA A 163 23.51 20.41 -10.42
CA ALA A 163 23.89 19.03 -10.10
C ALA A 163 23.03 18.46 -8.93
N ALA A 164 22.81 19.25 -7.87
CA ALA A 164 21.95 18.85 -6.76
C ALA A 164 20.47 18.67 -7.18
N GLN A 165 19.96 19.51 -8.09
CA GLN A 165 18.64 19.33 -8.69
C GLN A 165 18.53 17.97 -9.40
N TRP A 166 19.51 17.63 -10.26
CA TRP A 166 19.54 16.37 -10.98
C TRP A 166 19.63 15.17 -10.02
N ALA A 167 20.49 15.24 -9.01
CA ALA A 167 20.62 14.19 -8.01
C ALA A 167 19.29 13.95 -7.27
N ALA A 168 18.65 15.03 -6.79
CA ALA A 168 17.37 14.93 -6.11
C ALA A 168 16.26 14.41 -7.06
N PHE A 169 16.21 14.86 -8.30
CA PHE A 169 15.25 14.39 -9.29
C PHE A 169 15.42 12.89 -9.58
N LEU A 170 16.64 12.40 -9.77
CA LEU A 170 16.89 10.97 -10.02
C LEU A 170 16.56 10.11 -8.80
N LEU A 171 16.95 10.54 -7.60
CA LEU A 171 16.60 9.84 -6.34
C LEU A 171 15.09 9.81 -6.09
N GLY A 172 14.36 10.81 -6.55
CA GLY A 172 12.90 10.86 -6.42
C GLY A 172 12.16 9.70 -7.08
N PHE A 173 12.69 9.11 -8.16
CA PHE A 173 12.13 7.90 -8.77
C PHE A 173 12.25 6.67 -7.85
N GLY A 174 13.24 6.64 -6.98
CA GLY A 174 13.34 5.61 -5.95
C GLY A 174 12.30 5.73 -4.83
N ALA A 175 11.62 6.87 -4.74
CA ALA A 175 10.57 7.09 -3.75
C ALA A 175 9.17 6.82 -4.30
N LEU A 176 8.81 7.38 -5.46
CA LEU A 176 7.47 7.26 -6.02
C LEU A 176 7.44 7.67 -7.51
N GLU A 177 6.65 7.00 -8.32
CA GLU A 177 6.49 7.24 -9.76
C GLU A 177 5.96 8.66 -10.08
N ILE A 178 5.23 9.29 -9.15
CA ILE A 178 4.74 10.67 -9.28
C ILE A 178 5.90 11.66 -9.53
N ASN A 179 7.12 11.34 -9.13
CA ASN A 179 8.28 12.16 -9.43
C ASN A 179 8.49 12.44 -10.93
N ALA A 180 7.91 11.62 -11.82
CA ALA A 180 7.96 11.83 -13.27
C ALA A 180 7.36 13.18 -13.72
N VAL A 181 6.51 13.81 -12.92
CA VAL A 181 5.94 15.14 -13.23
C VAL A 181 6.85 16.30 -12.85
N TYR A 182 7.95 16.07 -12.14
CA TYR A 182 8.86 17.12 -11.67
C TYR A 182 9.35 18.07 -12.78
N PRO A 183 9.71 17.59 -14.01
CA PRO A 183 10.12 18.48 -15.08
C PRO A 183 9.07 19.53 -15.47
N ALA A 184 7.77 19.18 -15.38
CA ALA A 184 6.68 20.13 -15.63
C ALA A 184 6.64 21.25 -14.59
N LEU A 185 6.90 20.94 -13.30
CA LEU A 185 7.00 21.93 -12.23
C LEU A 185 8.19 22.87 -12.43
N ALA A 186 9.34 22.31 -12.78
CA ALA A 186 10.55 23.08 -13.09
C ALA A 186 10.35 23.98 -14.33
N ALA A 187 9.69 23.45 -15.39
CA ALA A 187 9.36 24.22 -16.57
C ALA A 187 8.33 25.33 -16.28
N ALA A 188 7.29 25.06 -15.49
CA ALA A 188 6.32 26.07 -15.06
C ALA A 188 7.02 27.23 -14.32
N TYR A 189 7.92 26.92 -13.38
CA TYR A 189 8.72 27.94 -12.71
C TYR A 189 9.60 28.72 -13.71
N ALA A 190 10.30 28.02 -14.61
CA ALA A 190 11.17 28.67 -15.60
C ALA A 190 10.37 29.60 -16.51
N LEU A 191 9.20 29.19 -17.00
CA LEU A 191 8.31 30.01 -17.84
C LEU A 191 7.88 31.29 -17.13
N CYS A 192 7.59 31.21 -15.83
CA CYS A 192 7.10 32.35 -15.05
C CYS A 192 8.22 33.29 -14.58
N ARG A 193 9.41 32.79 -14.29
CA ARG A 193 10.45 33.55 -13.56
C ARG A 193 11.85 33.53 -14.20
N ALA A 194 12.17 32.54 -15.03
CA ALA A 194 13.55 32.31 -15.49
C ALA A 194 13.59 31.69 -16.91
N ARG A 195 12.95 32.33 -17.87
CA ARG A 195 12.77 31.80 -19.25
C ARG A 195 14.07 31.34 -19.91
N ALA A 196 15.18 32.00 -19.63
CA ALA A 196 16.52 31.60 -20.15
C ALA A 196 16.93 30.19 -19.68
N CYS A 197 16.39 29.74 -18.50
CA CYS A 197 16.69 28.43 -17.93
C CYS A 197 15.73 27.32 -18.40
N LEU A 198 14.71 27.64 -19.20
CA LEU A 198 13.72 26.65 -19.66
C LEU A 198 14.39 25.48 -20.39
N ARG A 199 15.41 25.77 -21.23
CA ARG A 199 16.16 24.72 -21.93
C ARG A 199 16.85 23.72 -21.00
N LYS A 200 17.09 24.05 -19.73
CA LYS A 200 17.69 23.13 -18.74
C LYS A 200 16.68 22.09 -18.23
N THR A 201 15.38 22.30 -18.43
CA THR A 201 14.33 21.34 -18.00
C THR A 201 14.08 20.25 -19.04
N TRP A 202 14.37 20.49 -20.35
CA TRP A 202 14.08 19.55 -21.42
C TRP A 202 14.68 18.15 -21.24
N PRO A 203 15.97 17.99 -20.87
CA PRO A 203 16.53 16.66 -20.70
C PRO A 203 15.83 15.85 -19.60
N MET A 204 15.25 16.52 -18.59
CA MET A 204 14.50 15.86 -17.52
C MET A 204 13.20 15.24 -18.01
N PHE A 205 12.52 15.86 -19.02
CA PHE A 205 11.35 15.25 -19.67
C PHE A 205 11.70 13.94 -20.37
N ALA A 206 12.86 13.88 -21.04
CA ALA A 206 13.32 12.65 -21.67
C ALA A 206 13.55 11.54 -20.64
N VAL A 207 14.16 11.86 -19.48
CA VAL A 207 14.35 10.89 -18.38
C VAL A 207 13.00 10.46 -17.81
N SER A 208 12.06 11.38 -17.57
CA SER A 208 10.71 11.04 -17.10
C SER A 208 9.97 10.15 -18.09
N ALA A 209 10.05 10.45 -19.40
CA ALA A 209 9.43 9.63 -20.44
C ALA A 209 10.04 8.22 -20.48
N ALA A 210 11.37 8.13 -20.47
CA ALA A 210 12.08 6.85 -20.44
C ALA A 210 11.70 6.02 -19.21
N TYR A 211 11.69 6.63 -18.00
CA TYR A 211 11.24 5.98 -16.77
C TYR A 211 9.79 5.49 -16.89
N THR A 212 8.90 6.33 -17.39
CA THR A 212 7.48 5.99 -17.54
C THR A 212 7.28 4.80 -18.49
N ILE A 213 7.98 4.80 -19.64
CA ILE A 213 7.93 3.68 -20.61
C ILE A 213 8.44 2.39 -19.95
N VAL A 214 9.60 2.43 -19.29
CA VAL A 214 10.17 1.28 -18.60
C VAL A 214 9.23 0.80 -17.48
N HIS A 215 8.68 1.72 -16.69
CA HIS A 215 7.72 1.39 -15.62
C HIS A 215 6.50 0.64 -16.16
N PHE A 216 5.85 1.13 -17.20
CA PHE A 216 4.68 0.45 -17.78
C PHE A 216 5.03 -0.90 -18.40
N TRP A 217 6.20 -1.00 -19.04
CA TRP A 217 6.66 -2.26 -19.61
C TRP A 217 6.95 -3.32 -18.54
N VAL A 218 7.63 -2.93 -17.45
CA VAL A 218 7.96 -3.80 -16.32
C VAL A 218 6.74 -4.13 -15.47
N ALA A 219 5.78 -3.20 -15.35
CA ALA A 219 4.56 -3.39 -14.58
C ALA A 219 3.54 -4.34 -15.25
N ALA A 220 3.57 -4.46 -16.59
CA ALA A 220 2.57 -5.22 -17.34
C ALA A 220 2.34 -6.66 -16.82
N PRO A 221 3.38 -7.45 -16.49
CA PRO A 221 3.21 -8.83 -16.01
C PRO A 221 2.61 -8.97 -14.60
N VAL A 222 2.71 -7.92 -13.77
CA VAL A 222 2.33 -7.95 -12.34
C VAL A 222 1.20 -6.97 -12.02
N ARG A 223 0.56 -6.42 -13.07
CA ARG A 223 -0.53 -5.47 -12.92
C ARG A 223 -1.79 -6.16 -12.45
N ASN A 224 -2.40 -5.64 -11.38
CA ASN A 224 -3.69 -6.12 -10.90
C ASN A 224 -4.79 -5.80 -11.92
N PRO A 225 -5.50 -6.79 -12.48
CA PRO A 225 -6.58 -6.57 -13.45
C PRO A 225 -7.89 -6.08 -12.82
N ALA A 226 -7.94 -5.90 -11.49
CA ALA A 226 -9.17 -5.50 -10.81
C ALA A 226 -9.72 -4.17 -11.36
N PRO A 227 -11.05 -4.05 -11.56
CA PRO A 227 -11.68 -2.86 -12.13
C PRO A 227 -11.34 -1.56 -11.39
N ALA A 228 -11.10 -1.64 -10.07
CA ALA A 228 -10.70 -0.49 -9.27
C ALA A 228 -9.41 0.20 -9.76
N TYR A 229 -8.50 -0.55 -10.41
CA TYR A 229 -7.24 -0.02 -10.97
C TYR A 229 -7.31 0.27 -12.47
N ALA A 230 -8.50 0.20 -13.07
CA ALA A 230 -8.69 0.57 -14.48
C ALA A 230 -8.42 2.07 -14.68
N MET A 231 -7.67 2.40 -15.72
CA MET A 231 -7.40 3.79 -16.10
C MET A 231 -8.44 4.30 -17.09
N HIS A 232 -9.09 5.42 -16.76
CA HIS A 232 -10.11 6.07 -17.57
C HIS A 232 -9.60 7.42 -18.07
N PHE A 233 -9.48 7.58 -19.41
CA PHE A 233 -9.04 8.82 -20.05
C PHE A 233 -10.24 9.50 -20.72
N ASP A 234 -11.27 9.82 -19.95
CA ASP A 234 -12.51 10.45 -20.38
C ASP A 234 -12.84 11.70 -19.51
N LEU A 235 -14.05 12.23 -19.62
CA LEU A 235 -14.48 13.39 -18.85
C LEU A 235 -14.46 13.18 -17.32
N SER A 236 -14.34 11.94 -16.86
CA SER A 236 -14.22 11.64 -15.43
C SER A 236 -12.93 12.21 -14.81
N LEU A 237 -11.90 12.52 -15.62
CA LEU A 237 -10.70 13.23 -15.15
C LEU A 237 -11.05 14.56 -14.46
N PHE A 238 -12.03 15.31 -14.99
CA PHE A 238 -12.46 16.57 -14.40
C PHE A 238 -13.23 16.36 -13.09
N SER A 239 -14.10 15.35 -13.03
CA SER A 239 -14.81 15.03 -11.79
C SER A 239 -13.86 14.51 -10.70
N THR A 240 -12.86 13.72 -11.07
CA THR A 240 -11.81 13.24 -10.15
C THR A 240 -10.97 14.41 -9.66
N LEU A 241 -10.55 15.31 -10.55
CA LEU A 241 -9.83 16.52 -10.18
C LEU A 241 -10.64 17.40 -9.22
N TRP A 242 -11.94 17.58 -9.49
CA TRP A 242 -12.85 18.32 -8.62
C TRP A 242 -12.97 17.67 -7.24
N THR A 243 -13.11 16.35 -7.19
CA THR A 243 -13.14 15.62 -5.91
C THR A 243 -11.90 15.85 -5.08
N TYR A 244 -10.71 15.74 -5.68
CA TYR A 244 -9.45 16.00 -4.97
C TYR A 244 -9.28 17.47 -4.58
N TRP A 245 -9.73 18.40 -5.42
CA TRP A 245 -9.75 19.82 -5.07
C TRP A 245 -10.63 20.09 -3.84
N ALA A 246 -11.85 19.56 -3.85
CA ALA A 246 -12.79 19.72 -2.74
C ALA A 246 -12.24 19.09 -1.44
N TRP A 247 -11.63 17.91 -1.53
CA TRP A 247 -11.00 17.27 -0.39
C TRP A 247 -9.78 18.04 0.13
N ALA A 248 -8.96 18.59 -0.75
CA ALA A 248 -7.77 19.37 -0.39
C ALA A 248 -8.12 20.68 0.36
N LEU A 249 -9.30 21.24 0.11
CA LEU A 249 -9.81 22.41 0.83
C LEU A 249 -10.28 22.09 2.26
N GLY A 250 -10.70 20.84 2.52
CA GLY A 250 -11.08 20.33 3.84
C GLY A 250 -12.58 20.22 4.11
N PRO A 251 -13.43 21.26 3.91
CA PRO A 251 -14.83 21.20 4.33
C PRO A 251 -15.63 20.05 3.71
N ALA A 252 -15.41 19.71 2.44
CA ALA A 252 -16.10 18.64 1.75
C ALA A 252 -15.94 17.26 2.40
N ARG A 253 -14.89 17.05 3.19
CA ARG A 253 -14.62 15.78 3.88
C ARG A 253 -15.34 15.65 5.21
N LEU A 254 -15.79 16.77 5.80
CA LEU A 254 -16.34 16.75 7.16
C LEU A 254 -17.65 15.96 7.29
N PRO A 255 -18.60 16.00 6.33
CA PRO A 255 -19.80 15.17 6.41
C PRO A 255 -19.50 13.67 6.42
N ASP A 256 -18.51 13.21 5.64
CA ASP A 256 -18.11 11.80 5.56
C ASP A 256 -17.40 11.33 6.84
N LEU A 257 -16.65 12.22 7.48
CA LEU A 257 -15.79 11.89 8.62
C LEU A 257 -16.45 12.12 9.99
N ALA A 258 -17.40 13.05 10.09
CA ALA A 258 -18.07 13.44 11.32
C ALA A 258 -19.58 13.20 11.22
N VAL A 259 -20.04 12.14 11.85
CA VAL A 259 -21.48 11.79 11.91
C VAL A 259 -22.29 12.99 12.41
N GLY A 260 -23.36 13.33 11.68
CA GLY A 260 -24.25 14.44 12.02
C GLY A 260 -23.81 15.82 11.47
N THR A 261 -22.71 15.90 10.75
CA THR A 261 -22.33 17.12 10.02
C THR A 261 -23.20 17.25 8.77
N PRO A 262 -24.02 18.34 8.63
CA PRO A 262 -24.84 18.53 7.45
C PRO A 262 -24.02 18.69 6.16
N GLU A 263 -24.41 18.07 5.07
CA GLU A 263 -23.73 18.14 3.77
C GLU A 263 -23.58 19.57 3.23
N TRP A 264 -24.57 20.44 3.50
CA TRP A 264 -24.53 21.81 3.05
C TRP A 264 -23.33 22.60 3.64
N ILE A 265 -22.86 22.26 4.85
CA ILE A 265 -21.68 22.89 5.47
C ILE A 265 -20.44 22.57 4.65
N GLY A 266 -20.28 21.28 4.27
CA GLY A 266 -19.20 20.84 3.39
C GLY A 266 -19.24 21.55 2.04
N THR A 267 -20.41 21.59 1.40
CA THR A 267 -20.61 22.20 0.09
C THR A 267 -20.38 23.70 0.12
N ALA A 268 -21.01 24.42 1.06
CA ALA A 268 -20.88 25.89 1.19
C ALA A 268 -19.44 26.29 1.52
N GLY A 269 -18.80 25.61 2.47
CA GLY A 269 -17.40 25.89 2.84
C GLY A 269 -16.45 25.67 1.67
N THR A 270 -16.62 24.59 0.92
CA THR A 270 -15.84 24.28 -0.29
C THR A 270 -16.06 25.33 -1.37
N ALA A 271 -17.31 25.72 -1.63
CA ALA A 271 -17.64 26.76 -2.62
C ALA A 271 -16.99 28.11 -2.26
N LEU A 272 -17.12 28.54 -0.99
CA LEU A 272 -16.51 29.77 -0.52
C LEU A 272 -14.99 29.79 -0.68
N LEU A 273 -14.30 28.73 -0.27
CA LEU A 273 -12.85 28.61 -0.42
C LEU A 273 -12.43 28.53 -1.89
N THR A 274 -13.20 27.84 -2.73
CA THR A 274 -12.95 27.76 -4.18
C THR A 274 -13.08 29.13 -4.82
N VAL A 275 -14.17 29.85 -4.58
CA VAL A 275 -14.38 31.22 -5.11
C VAL A 275 -13.26 32.17 -4.66
N TRP A 276 -12.85 32.08 -3.41
CA TRP A 276 -11.76 32.90 -2.89
C TRP A 276 -10.44 32.63 -3.60
N LEU A 277 -10.01 31.35 -3.64
CA LEU A 277 -8.70 30.97 -4.19
C LEU A 277 -8.67 31.07 -5.72
N ALA A 278 -9.74 30.65 -6.39
CA ALA A 278 -9.87 30.80 -7.84
C ALA A 278 -9.96 32.28 -8.24
N GLY A 279 -10.77 33.07 -7.52
CA GLY A 279 -10.86 34.53 -7.73
C GLY A 279 -9.52 35.24 -7.54
N PHE A 280 -8.74 34.85 -6.51
CA PHE A 280 -7.38 35.35 -6.32
C PHE A 280 -6.49 34.96 -7.52
N ALA A 281 -6.48 33.69 -7.93
CA ALA A 281 -5.67 33.20 -9.04
C ALA A 281 -5.99 33.91 -10.35
N VAL A 282 -7.28 34.06 -10.68
CA VAL A 282 -7.77 34.77 -11.87
C VAL A 282 -7.36 36.26 -11.82
N ALA A 283 -7.57 36.93 -10.69
CA ALA A 283 -7.19 38.34 -10.54
C ALA A 283 -5.69 38.55 -10.75
N ARG A 284 -4.83 37.61 -10.35
CA ARG A 284 -3.38 37.67 -10.58
C ARG A 284 -3.02 37.35 -12.04
N ALA A 285 -3.69 36.39 -12.66
CA ALA A 285 -3.52 36.04 -14.08
C ALA A 285 -3.86 37.23 -14.98
N LEU A 286 -4.99 37.91 -14.73
CA LEU A 286 -5.40 39.11 -15.46
C LEU A 286 -4.38 40.26 -15.36
N ARG A 287 -3.65 40.32 -14.25
CA ARG A 287 -2.54 41.26 -14.07
C ARG A 287 -1.20 40.78 -14.64
N ARG A 288 -1.19 39.63 -15.35
CA ARG A 288 0.00 38.98 -15.93
C ARG A 288 1.03 38.56 -14.89
N GLU A 289 0.60 38.34 -13.63
CA GLU A 289 1.46 37.89 -12.55
C GLU A 289 1.48 36.35 -12.47
N TRP A 290 1.94 35.73 -13.54
CA TRP A 290 1.88 34.28 -13.79
C TRP A 290 2.50 33.42 -12.67
N ALA A 291 3.48 33.96 -11.94
CA ALA A 291 4.09 33.24 -10.81
C ALA A 291 3.09 32.91 -9.68
N ALA A 292 1.96 33.63 -9.60
CA ALA A 292 0.90 33.31 -8.65
C ALA A 292 0.10 32.05 -9.03
N LEU A 293 0.29 31.52 -10.26
CA LEU A 293 -0.32 30.27 -10.73
C LEU A 293 0.55 29.03 -10.48
N LEU A 294 1.83 29.20 -10.07
CA LEU A 294 2.71 28.08 -9.73
C LEU A 294 2.12 27.12 -8.70
N PRO A 295 1.42 27.58 -7.65
CA PRO A 295 0.74 26.68 -6.72
C PRO A 295 -0.31 25.78 -7.38
N LEU A 296 -1.09 26.31 -8.34
CA LEU A 296 -2.06 25.54 -9.09
C LEU A 296 -1.39 24.53 -10.04
N SER A 297 -0.29 24.95 -10.69
CA SER A 297 0.49 24.03 -11.52
C SER A 297 1.07 22.87 -10.69
N TRP A 298 1.50 23.13 -9.44
CA TRP A 298 1.89 22.09 -8.50
C TRP A 298 0.73 21.13 -8.22
N PHE A 299 -0.42 21.65 -7.81
CA PHE A 299 -1.61 20.82 -7.47
C PHE A 299 -2.01 19.93 -8.63
N VAL A 300 -2.18 20.50 -9.84
CA VAL A 300 -2.63 19.77 -11.03
C VAL A 300 -1.57 18.77 -11.51
N ALA A 301 -0.30 19.19 -11.64
CA ALA A 301 0.74 18.31 -12.15
C ALA A 301 0.98 17.10 -11.25
N VAL A 302 1.01 17.30 -9.92
CA VAL A 302 1.23 16.19 -8.97
C VAL A 302 0.05 15.22 -8.94
N LEU A 303 -1.17 15.69 -9.17
CA LEU A 303 -2.36 14.83 -9.27
C LEU A 303 -2.51 14.16 -10.64
N ALA A 304 -1.94 14.71 -11.71
CA ALA A 304 -2.16 14.24 -13.08
C ALA A 304 -2.00 12.72 -13.25
N PRO A 305 -0.98 12.06 -12.67
CA PRO A 305 -0.81 10.60 -12.81
C PRO A 305 -1.92 9.77 -12.18
N VAL A 306 -2.64 10.30 -11.18
CA VAL A 306 -3.68 9.56 -10.44
C VAL A 306 -5.10 9.92 -10.86
N LEU A 307 -5.30 10.96 -11.66
CA LEU A 307 -6.62 11.36 -12.16
C LEU A 307 -7.34 10.27 -12.96
N PRO A 308 -6.67 9.42 -13.76
CA PRO A 308 -7.34 8.34 -14.50
C PRO A 308 -7.97 7.25 -13.61
N PHE A 309 -7.59 7.15 -12.32
CA PHE A 309 -8.11 6.13 -11.40
C PHE A 309 -9.40 6.61 -10.70
N ARG A 310 -10.46 6.83 -11.47
CA ARG A 310 -11.74 7.35 -10.94
C ARG A 310 -12.38 6.41 -9.90
N ASP A 311 -12.15 5.11 -10.00
CA ASP A 311 -12.72 4.08 -9.13
C ASP A 311 -11.81 3.75 -7.93
N HIS A 312 -10.60 4.32 -7.89
CA HIS A 312 -9.63 4.17 -6.80
C HIS A 312 -9.19 5.54 -6.25
N ARG A 313 -10.14 6.32 -5.75
CA ARG A 313 -9.87 7.63 -5.14
C ARG A 313 -9.47 7.48 -3.69
N MET A 314 -8.21 7.75 -3.38
CA MET A 314 -7.64 7.60 -2.04
C MET A 314 -7.10 8.93 -1.51
N SER A 315 -7.31 9.19 -0.22
CA SER A 315 -6.90 10.46 0.40
C SER A 315 -5.39 10.65 0.52
N TYR A 316 -4.60 9.58 0.58
CA TYR A 316 -3.14 9.69 0.62
C TYR A 316 -2.55 10.31 -0.66
N TYR A 317 -3.25 10.26 -1.80
CA TYR A 317 -2.84 10.97 -3.01
C TYR A 317 -2.83 12.50 -2.84
N LEU A 318 -3.49 13.02 -1.80
CA LEU A 318 -3.49 14.45 -1.49
C LEU A 318 -2.25 14.93 -0.71
N THR A 319 -1.44 14.03 -0.19
CA THR A 319 -0.28 14.37 0.63
C THR A 319 0.60 15.45 -0.02
N LEU A 320 0.98 15.28 -1.26
CA LEU A 320 1.83 16.22 -2.01
C LEU A 320 1.05 17.37 -2.67
N PRO A 321 -0.09 17.14 -3.33
CA PRO A 321 -0.84 18.20 -3.98
C PRO A 321 -1.28 19.31 -3.04
N THR A 322 -1.61 18.99 -1.78
CA THR A 322 -2.05 19.96 -0.78
C THR A 322 -1.00 21.03 -0.44
N ALA A 323 0.29 20.76 -0.69
CA ALA A 323 1.34 21.78 -0.61
C ALA A 323 1.07 22.95 -1.59
N GLY A 324 0.55 22.66 -2.79
CA GLY A 324 0.14 23.69 -3.75
C GLY A 324 -1.04 24.52 -3.26
N VAL A 325 -2.07 23.85 -2.69
CA VAL A 325 -3.24 24.57 -2.14
C VAL A 325 -2.82 25.46 -0.96
N ALA A 326 -1.99 24.94 -0.06
CA ALA A 326 -1.44 25.68 1.06
C ALA A 326 -0.60 26.90 0.60
N TRP A 327 0.19 26.72 -0.43
CA TRP A 327 0.95 27.80 -1.06
C TRP A 327 0.01 28.89 -1.64
N LEU A 328 -1.02 28.49 -2.40
CA LEU A 328 -1.99 29.42 -2.98
C LEU A 328 -2.73 30.21 -1.90
N ALA A 329 -3.21 29.55 -0.86
CA ALA A 329 -3.88 30.17 0.28
C ALA A 329 -2.96 31.18 1.02
N ALA A 330 -1.69 30.83 1.21
CA ALA A 330 -0.70 31.72 1.82
C ALA A 330 -0.47 32.99 0.99
N LEU A 331 -0.41 32.87 -0.34
CA LEU A 331 -0.31 34.04 -1.23
C LEU A 331 -1.57 34.90 -1.16
N ALA A 332 -2.76 34.29 -1.16
CA ALA A 332 -4.03 35.02 -1.07
C ALA A 332 -4.16 35.79 0.23
N VAL A 333 -3.83 35.18 1.38
CA VAL A 333 -3.81 35.82 2.69
C VAL A 333 -2.81 36.95 2.73
N THR A 334 -1.55 36.71 2.37
CA THR A 334 -0.50 37.73 2.45
C THR A 334 -0.80 38.92 1.56
N HIS A 335 -1.39 38.70 0.39
CA HIS A 335 -1.82 39.78 -0.49
C HIS A 335 -2.98 40.57 0.10
N ALA A 336 -3.98 39.93 0.70
CA ALA A 336 -5.11 40.61 1.34
C ALA A 336 -4.64 41.46 2.51
N PHE A 337 -3.66 41.01 3.31
CA PHE A 337 -3.13 41.73 4.45
C PHE A 337 -2.28 42.95 4.07
N GLN A 338 -1.86 43.08 2.82
CA GLN A 338 -1.24 44.28 2.25
C GLN A 338 -2.26 45.32 1.77
N ARG A 339 -3.56 45.01 1.83
CA ARG A 339 -4.67 45.86 1.39
C ARG A 339 -5.40 46.48 2.57
N ARG A 340 -6.52 47.17 2.29
CA ARG A 340 -7.38 47.79 3.30
C ARG A 340 -8.05 46.73 4.18
N TRP A 341 -8.52 47.13 5.37
CA TRP A 341 -9.07 46.25 6.40
C TRP A 341 -10.21 45.32 5.90
N TYR A 342 -11.06 45.82 5.00
CA TYR A 342 -12.19 45.04 4.42
C TYR A 342 -11.76 43.91 3.51
N TYR A 343 -10.47 43.78 3.10
CA TYR A 343 -9.90 42.60 2.49
C TYR A 343 -9.29 41.64 3.53
N LYS A 344 -8.80 42.19 4.68
CA LYS A 344 -8.13 41.41 5.71
C LYS A 344 -9.10 40.52 6.46
N ALA A 345 -10.26 41.05 6.85
CA ALA A 345 -11.24 40.31 7.63
C ALA A 345 -11.81 39.09 6.89
N PRO A 346 -12.29 39.18 5.62
CA PRO A 346 -12.73 38.01 4.86
C PRO A 346 -11.60 37.00 4.64
N ALA A 347 -10.39 37.45 4.31
CA ALA A 347 -9.25 36.55 4.11
C ALA A 347 -8.87 35.78 5.38
N ALA A 348 -8.93 36.44 6.54
CA ALA A 348 -8.70 35.81 7.84
C ALA A 348 -9.80 34.80 8.18
N ALA A 349 -11.08 35.11 7.89
CA ALA A 349 -12.20 34.21 8.11
C ALA A 349 -12.08 32.95 7.21
N LEU A 350 -11.78 33.12 5.91
CA LEU A 350 -11.61 32.02 4.98
C LEU A 350 -10.38 31.15 5.31
N ALA A 351 -9.28 31.77 5.71
CA ALA A 351 -8.13 31.04 6.22
C ALA A 351 -8.47 30.28 7.51
N GLY A 352 -9.31 30.85 8.38
CA GLY A 352 -9.86 30.18 9.57
C GLY A 352 -10.70 28.95 9.21
N ILE A 353 -11.58 29.04 8.21
CA ILE A 353 -12.39 27.91 7.71
C ILE A 353 -11.45 26.82 7.15
N TYR A 354 -10.47 27.19 6.32
CA TYR A 354 -9.49 26.25 5.77
C TYR A 354 -8.71 25.49 6.86
N LEU A 355 -8.20 26.21 7.86
CA LEU A 355 -7.45 25.62 8.96
C LEU A 355 -8.33 24.76 9.86
N ALA A 356 -9.52 25.25 10.24
CA ALA A 356 -10.43 24.52 11.12
C ALA A 356 -10.87 23.21 10.48
N SER A 357 -11.27 23.24 9.20
CA SER A 357 -11.65 22.04 8.47
C SER A 357 -10.47 21.09 8.22
N GLY A 358 -9.28 21.61 7.93
CA GLY A 358 -8.06 20.82 7.79
C GLY A 358 -7.66 20.10 9.08
N ILE A 359 -7.69 20.81 10.22
CA ILE A 359 -7.40 20.25 11.55
C ILE A 359 -8.46 19.19 11.94
N ALA A 360 -9.73 19.50 11.76
CA ALA A 360 -10.82 18.57 12.08
C ALA A 360 -10.74 17.32 11.20
N GLY A 361 -10.64 17.50 9.87
CA GLY A 361 -10.49 16.40 8.92
C GLY A 361 -9.27 15.55 9.19
N GLY A 362 -8.11 16.16 9.47
CA GLY A 362 -6.89 15.46 9.82
C GLY A 362 -7.02 14.57 11.05
N ARG A 363 -7.66 15.06 12.12
CA ARG A 363 -7.90 14.25 13.33
C ARG A 363 -8.87 13.11 13.11
N LEU A 364 -9.98 13.39 12.41
CA LEU A 364 -11.04 12.41 12.16
C LEU A 364 -10.56 11.29 11.24
N GLU A 365 -9.82 11.62 10.20
CA GLU A 365 -9.30 10.63 9.25
C GLU A 365 -8.18 9.77 9.85
N MET A 366 -7.30 10.36 10.65
CA MET A 366 -6.19 9.64 11.29
C MET A 366 -6.67 8.65 12.36
N ARG A 367 -7.73 9.00 13.13
CA ARG A 367 -8.20 8.23 14.29
C ARG A 367 -8.49 6.75 13.96
N PRO A 368 -9.32 6.40 12.95
CA PRO A 368 -9.59 5.01 12.61
C PRO A 368 -8.33 4.26 12.16
N VAL A 369 -7.41 4.91 11.44
CA VAL A 369 -6.15 4.32 10.99
C VAL A 369 -5.28 3.91 12.18
N VAL A 370 -5.12 4.80 13.18
CA VAL A 370 -4.34 4.52 14.39
C VAL A 370 -5.00 3.44 15.24
N LEU A 371 -6.32 3.51 15.44
CA LEU A 371 -7.06 2.48 16.20
C LEU A 371 -6.93 1.10 15.56
N ARG A 372 -7.09 1.02 14.24
CA ARG A 372 -6.93 -0.21 13.47
C ARG A 372 -5.51 -0.76 13.62
N SER A 373 -4.48 0.08 13.52
CA SER A 373 -3.08 -0.35 13.67
C SER A 373 -2.81 -0.95 15.06
N HIS A 374 -3.39 -0.39 16.12
CA HIS A 374 -3.28 -0.95 17.47
C HIS A 374 -4.05 -2.27 17.61
N ALA A 375 -5.22 -2.40 16.97
CA ALA A 375 -5.96 -3.67 16.95
C ALA A 375 -5.15 -4.78 16.24
N VAL A 376 -4.49 -4.45 15.13
CA VAL A 376 -3.58 -5.36 14.42
C VAL A 376 -2.37 -5.73 15.30
N GLN A 377 -1.79 -4.76 16.01
CA GLN A 377 -0.71 -5.01 16.98
C GLN A 377 -1.15 -5.98 18.08
N ALA A 378 -2.32 -5.73 18.67
CA ALA A 378 -2.88 -6.58 19.72
C ALA A 378 -3.17 -7.99 19.20
N LEU A 379 -3.67 -8.11 17.97
CA LEU A 379 -3.93 -9.38 17.31
C LEU A 379 -2.63 -10.17 17.11
N LEU A 380 -1.58 -9.55 16.55
CA LEU A 380 -0.31 -10.23 16.30
C LEU A 380 0.33 -10.72 17.60
N TRP A 381 0.53 -9.85 18.57
CA TRP A 381 1.15 -10.23 19.84
C TRP A 381 0.26 -11.16 20.68
N GLY A 382 -1.06 -11.04 20.52
CA GLY A 382 -2.00 -11.99 21.08
C GLY A 382 -1.83 -13.39 20.50
N THR A 383 -1.66 -13.53 19.19
CA THR A 383 -1.43 -14.85 18.56
C THR A 383 -0.08 -15.45 18.93
N VAL A 384 0.98 -14.66 19.10
CA VAL A 384 2.25 -15.14 19.66
C VAL A 384 2.03 -15.77 21.05
N ARG A 385 1.31 -15.06 21.93
CA ARG A 385 1.01 -15.57 23.26
C ARG A 385 0.13 -16.82 23.23
N VAL A 386 -0.83 -16.89 22.31
CA VAL A 386 -1.67 -18.10 22.13
C VAL A 386 -0.80 -19.28 21.66
N ARG A 387 0.16 -19.04 20.77
CA ARG A 387 1.12 -20.06 20.31
C ARG A 387 1.99 -20.59 21.47
N GLU A 388 2.45 -19.71 22.35
CA GLU A 388 3.22 -20.11 23.55
C GLU A 388 2.38 -20.97 24.51
N LEU A 389 1.10 -20.63 24.70
CA LEU A 389 0.16 -21.38 25.54
C LEU A 389 -0.30 -22.71 24.92
N HIS A 390 -0.32 -22.80 23.60
CA HIS A 390 -0.83 -23.95 22.86
C HIS A 390 0.15 -24.33 21.71
N PRO A 391 1.35 -24.82 22.05
CA PRO A 391 2.34 -25.17 21.06
C PRO A 391 1.82 -26.24 20.10
N GLY A 392 2.05 -26.06 18.79
CA GLY A 392 1.64 -27.00 17.74
C GLY A 392 0.15 -27.00 17.39
N LYS A 393 -0.70 -26.17 18.02
CA LYS A 393 -2.13 -26.07 17.66
C LYS A 393 -2.37 -24.96 16.64
N ALA A 394 -3.29 -25.21 15.71
CA ALA A 394 -3.82 -24.19 14.82
C ALA A 394 -4.62 -23.13 15.62
N ILE A 395 -4.43 -21.86 15.25
CA ILE A 395 -5.12 -20.73 15.88
C ILE A 395 -6.24 -20.27 14.94
N ILE A 396 -7.47 -20.35 15.42
CA ILE A 396 -8.67 -19.98 14.66
C ILE A 396 -9.22 -18.67 15.23
N LEU A 397 -9.34 -17.67 14.37
CA LEU A 397 -9.86 -16.37 14.73
C LEU A 397 -11.32 -16.23 14.28
N LYS A 398 -12.18 -15.75 15.18
CA LYS A 398 -13.61 -15.55 14.92
C LYS A 398 -14.03 -14.11 15.23
N GLY A 399 -15.01 -13.58 14.48
CA GLY A 399 -15.68 -12.32 14.79
C GLY A 399 -14.76 -11.09 14.66
N LEU A 400 -13.78 -11.12 13.75
CA LEU A 400 -12.95 -9.96 13.48
C LEU A 400 -13.69 -8.95 12.60
N HIS A 401 -13.56 -7.67 12.94
CA HIS A 401 -14.04 -6.59 12.08
C HIS A 401 -13.30 -6.60 10.72
N SER A 402 -14.03 -6.31 9.63
CA SER A 402 -13.49 -6.32 8.26
C SER A 402 -12.18 -5.53 8.10
N ASP A 403 -12.09 -4.34 8.71
CA ASP A 403 -10.91 -3.50 8.64
C ASP A 403 -9.68 -4.14 9.29
N VAL A 404 -9.87 -4.88 10.39
CA VAL A 404 -8.78 -5.60 11.09
C VAL A 404 -8.36 -6.82 10.29
N PHE A 405 -9.31 -7.52 9.66
CA PHE A 405 -9.01 -8.64 8.78
C PHE A 405 -8.10 -8.21 7.61
N TRP A 406 -8.52 -7.19 6.85
CA TRP A 406 -7.77 -6.71 5.70
C TRP A 406 -6.43 -6.05 6.07
N ALA A 407 -6.34 -5.50 7.28
CA ALA A 407 -5.13 -4.84 7.74
C ALA A 407 -4.13 -5.75 8.44
N GLY A 408 -4.57 -6.88 9.02
CA GLY A 408 -3.75 -7.64 9.95
C GLY A 408 -3.95 -9.16 9.94
N VAL A 409 -4.76 -9.71 9.02
CA VAL A 409 -4.87 -11.16 8.80
C VAL A 409 -4.50 -11.49 7.37
N PHE A 410 -5.13 -10.82 6.41
CA PHE A 410 -4.91 -11.06 4.97
C PHE A 410 -3.43 -10.92 4.56
N PRO A 411 -2.65 -9.92 5.05
CA PRO A 411 -1.22 -9.80 4.75
C PRO A 411 -0.34 -10.87 5.40
N ARG A 412 -0.92 -11.81 6.16
CA ARG A 412 -0.24 -12.91 6.88
C ARG A 412 0.94 -12.46 7.76
N PRO A 413 0.79 -11.41 8.60
CA PRO A 413 1.88 -10.87 9.42
C PRO A 413 2.40 -11.84 10.46
N PHE A 414 1.64 -12.88 10.79
CA PHE A 414 1.98 -13.89 11.78
C PHE A 414 3.27 -14.64 11.43
N GLN A 415 3.58 -14.80 10.13
CA GLN A 415 4.81 -15.43 9.65
C GLN A 415 6.07 -14.66 10.06
N LEU A 416 5.98 -13.31 10.20
CA LEU A 416 7.09 -12.48 10.69
C LEU A 416 7.54 -12.82 12.12
N VAL A 417 6.66 -13.48 12.87
CA VAL A 417 6.91 -13.88 14.28
C VAL A 417 6.88 -15.40 14.45
N GLY A 418 7.01 -16.16 13.36
CA GLY A 418 7.10 -17.63 13.38
C GLY A 418 5.79 -18.33 13.76
N VAL A 419 4.64 -17.71 13.45
CA VAL A 419 3.32 -18.32 13.67
C VAL A 419 2.63 -18.53 12.33
N ASP A 420 2.66 -19.75 11.81
CA ASP A 420 2.21 -20.05 10.45
C ASP A 420 0.75 -20.51 10.36
N ASP A 421 0.23 -21.17 11.39
CA ASP A 421 -1.04 -21.91 11.38
C ASP A 421 -2.17 -21.06 11.99
N VAL A 422 -2.48 -19.89 11.37
CA VAL A 422 -3.50 -18.93 11.81
C VAL A 422 -4.54 -18.77 10.70
N TYR A 423 -5.80 -19.03 11.03
CA TYR A 423 -6.94 -18.97 10.11
C TYR A 423 -8.11 -18.20 10.68
N MET A 424 -8.99 -17.74 9.80
CA MET A 424 -10.33 -17.31 10.15
C MET A 424 -11.26 -18.53 10.26
N ALA A 425 -12.25 -18.43 11.14
CA ALA A 425 -13.35 -19.40 11.21
C ALA A 425 -14.19 -19.39 9.92
N PRO A 426 -14.88 -20.50 9.55
CA PRO A 426 -15.65 -20.60 8.30
C PRO A 426 -16.72 -19.52 8.11
N GLU A 427 -17.28 -18.95 9.18
CA GLU A 427 -18.28 -17.88 9.11
C GLU A 427 -17.73 -16.55 8.59
N ALA A 428 -16.41 -16.36 8.59
CA ALA A 428 -15.76 -15.11 8.20
C ALA A 428 -16.10 -14.69 6.76
N GLU A 429 -16.37 -15.63 5.86
CA GLU A 429 -16.78 -15.30 4.48
C GLU A 429 -18.10 -14.53 4.39
N LEU A 430 -18.98 -14.71 5.40
CA LEU A 430 -20.26 -14.01 5.50
C LEU A 430 -20.17 -12.71 6.30
N GLU A 431 -19.20 -12.62 7.22
CA GLU A 431 -19.06 -11.50 8.16
C GLU A 431 -18.14 -10.38 7.62
N ILE A 432 -17.15 -10.75 6.79
CA ILE A 432 -16.16 -9.81 6.29
C ILE A 432 -16.61 -9.22 4.95
N LYS A 433 -16.58 -7.89 4.87
CA LYS A 433 -16.86 -7.18 3.62
C LYS A 433 -15.78 -7.53 2.57
N PRO A 434 -16.18 -8.04 1.39
CA PRO A 434 -15.23 -8.41 0.35
C PRO A 434 -14.55 -7.19 -0.28
N HIS A 435 -13.27 -7.34 -0.59
CA HIS A 435 -12.43 -6.40 -1.35
C HIS A 435 -11.72 -7.19 -2.46
N PRO A 436 -12.42 -7.51 -3.57
CA PRO A 436 -11.89 -8.38 -4.62
C PRO A 436 -10.63 -7.81 -5.30
N GLU A 437 -10.42 -6.49 -5.23
CA GLU A 437 -9.21 -5.80 -5.69
C GLU A 437 -7.99 -6.10 -4.82
N VAL A 438 -8.18 -6.53 -3.57
CA VAL A 438 -7.10 -6.90 -2.64
C VAL A 438 -6.85 -8.41 -2.67
N GLY A 439 -7.93 -9.20 -2.63
CA GLY A 439 -7.83 -10.66 -2.64
C GLY A 439 -9.12 -11.37 -2.19
N ARG A 440 -9.02 -12.67 -1.95
CA ARG A 440 -10.16 -13.51 -1.56
C ARG A 440 -10.11 -13.83 -0.06
N ILE A 441 -11.22 -13.63 0.64
CA ILE A 441 -11.37 -13.96 2.07
C ILE A 441 -11.11 -15.45 2.30
N SER A 442 -11.58 -16.32 1.39
CA SER A 442 -11.42 -17.77 1.44
C SER A 442 -9.96 -18.23 1.57
N GLU A 443 -8.99 -17.39 1.17
CA GLU A 443 -7.56 -17.72 1.31
C GLU A 443 -7.07 -17.72 2.77
N CYS A 444 -7.83 -17.10 3.67
CA CYS A 444 -7.51 -17.02 5.08
C CYS A 444 -8.47 -17.85 5.95
N VAL A 445 -9.47 -18.50 5.36
CA VAL A 445 -10.52 -19.25 6.07
C VAL A 445 -10.20 -20.73 6.09
N ILE A 446 -10.28 -21.34 7.28
CA ILE A 446 -10.12 -22.80 7.40
C ILE A 446 -11.39 -23.51 6.92
N PRO A 447 -11.28 -24.59 6.09
CA PRO A 447 -12.43 -25.40 5.68
C PRO A 447 -13.12 -26.04 6.89
N PRO A 448 -14.47 -26.10 6.90
CA PRO A 448 -15.24 -26.63 8.04
C PRO A 448 -14.84 -28.06 8.44
N GLY A 449 -14.63 -28.96 7.50
CA GLY A 449 -14.24 -30.34 7.76
C GLY A 449 -12.88 -30.47 8.44
N ILE A 450 -11.90 -29.66 8.01
CA ILE A 450 -10.57 -29.59 8.66
C ILE A 450 -10.70 -29.05 10.07
N LEU A 451 -11.46 -27.97 10.26
CA LEU A 451 -11.67 -27.38 11.59
C LEU A 451 -12.29 -28.40 12.56
N LEU A 452 -13.34 -29.12 12.15
CA LEU A 452 -13.96 -30.14 12.98
C LEU A 452 -12.96 -31.21 13.41
N LYS A 453 -12.18 -31.73 12.47
CA LYS A 453 -11.14 -32.74 12.74
C LYS A 453 -10.11 -32.22 13.75
N LEU A 454 -9.59 -31.01 13.54
CA LEU A 454 -8.59 -30.41 14.44
C LEU A 454 -9.16 -30.13 15.84
N LEU A 455 -10.43 -29.74 15.96
CA LEU A 455 -11.08 -29.54 17.26
C LEU A 455 -11.28 -30.86 18.01
N GLU A 456 -11.67 -31.94 17.32
CA GLU A 456 -11.84 -33.26 17.90
C GLU A 456 -10.51 -33.89 18.34
N GLU A 457 -9.45 -33.68 17.58
CA GLU A 457 -8.09 -34.12 17.89
C GLU A 457 -7.38 -33.19 18.91
N ASN A 458 -8.07 -32.14 19.42
CA ASN A 458 -7.50 -31.11 20.31
C ASN A 458 -6.26 -30.41 19.71
N ARG A 459 -6.23 -30.24 18.38
CA ARG A 459 -5.15 -29.61 17.61
C ARG A 459 -5.48 -28.20 17.14
N ALA A 460 -6.64 -27.64 17.49
CA ALA A 460 -7.00 -26.27 17.22
C ALA A 460 -7.50 -25.57 18.47
N VAL A 461 -7.31 -24.25 18.51
CA VAL A 461 -7.88 -23.34 19.52
C VAL A 461 -8.57 -22.18 18.83
N VAL A 462 -9.73 -21.78 19.36
CA VAL A 462 -10.55 -20.71 18.78
C VAL A 462 -10.51 -19.49 19.68
N TYR A 463 -10.24 -18.32 19.10
CA TYR A 463 -10.15 -17.06 19.81
C TYR A 463 -10.93 -15.95 19.08
N THR A 464 -11.40 -14.96 19.82
CA THR A 464 -11.95 -13.70 19.32
C THR A 464 -11.15 -12.52 19.84
N LEU A 465 -11.12 -11.42 19.09
CA LEU A 465 -10.48 -10.17 19.51
C LEU A 465 -11.54 -9.25 20.16
N GLU A 466 -11.48 -9.07 21.45
CA GLU A 466 -12.37 -8.21 22.22
C GLU A 466 -11.54 -7.25 23.08
N ASP A 467 -11.86 -5.96 23.03
CA ASP A 467 -11.17 -4.92 23.81
C ASP A 467 -9.63 -4.94 23.66
N GLY A 468 -9.13 -5.27 22.45
CA GLY A 468 -7.70 -5.36 22.17
C GLY A 468 -7.02 -6.58 22.79
N ARG A 469 -7.77 -7.64 23.16
CA ARG A 469 -7.23 -8.89 23.71
C ARG A 469 -7.88 -10.10 23.05
N LEU A 470 -7.10 -11.16 22.87
CA LEU A 470 -7.64 -12.44 22.43
C LEU A 470 -8.28 -13.18 23.60
N ARG A 471 -9.57 -13.52 23.45
CA ARG A 471 -10.34 -14.33 24.40
C ARG A 471 -10.62 -15.69 23.82
N ALA A 472 -10.43 -16.73 24.64
CA ALA A 472 -10.64 -18.11 24.24
C ALA A 472 -12.14 -18.43 24.09
N LEU A 473 -12.51 -19.02 22.95
CA LEU A 473 -13.85 -19.51 22.65
C LEU A 473 -13.88 -21.02 22.35
N THR A 474 -12.75 -21.72 22.45
CA THR A 474 -12.58 -23.09 21.93
C THR A 474 -13.69 -24.05 22.34
N MET A 475 -14.03 -24.11 23.62
CA MET A 475 -15.04 -25.06 24.13
C MET A 475 -16.44 -24.73 23.61
N ALA A 476 -16.88 -23.47 23.75
CA ALA A 476 -18.19 -23.03 23.27
C ALA A 476 -18.34 -23.19 21.76
N TYR A 477 -17.27 -22.83 21.01
CA TYR A 477 -17.25 -22.95 19.57
C TYR A 477 -17.29 -24.42 19.10
N ALA A 478 -16.56 -25.32 19.74
CA ALA A 478 -16.52 -26.73 19.35
C ALA A 478 -17.92 -27.40 19.47
N VAL A 479 -18.72 -27.03 20.49
CA VAL A 479 -20.09 -27.53 20.60
C VAL A 479 -20.93 -27.05 19.41
N THR A 480 -20.91 -25.77 19.10
CA THR A 480 -21.69 -25.19 18.00
C THR A 480 -21.23 -25.73 16.65
N ALA A 481 -19.90 -25.86 16.43
CA ALA A 481 -19.32 -26.32 15.19
C ALA A 481 -19.76 -27.75 14.84
N ARG A 482 -19.80 -28.66 15.82
CA ARG A 482 -20.26 -30.06 15.62
C ARG A 482 -21.73 -30.17 15.16
N HIS A 483 -22.58 -29.22 15.55
CA HIS A 483 -23.98 -29.18 15.12
C HIS A 483 -24.16 -28.50 13.76
N ARG A 484 -23.30 -27.59 13.43
CA ARG A 484 -23.42 -26.75 12.22
C ARG A 484 -22.72 -27.30 11.00
N TRP A 485 -21.56 -27.94 11.17
CA TRP A 485 -20.69 -28.35 10.07
C TRP A 485 -20.67 -29.87 9.90
N LYS A 486 -20.50 -30.31 8.65
CA LYS A 486 -20.27 -31.73 8.31
C LYS A 486 -18.78 -31.96 8.08
N ARG A 487 -18.33 -33.20 8.26
CA ARG A 487 -16.99 -33.65 7.87
C ARG A 487 -16.96 -33.85 6.36
N GLU A 488 -16.71 -32.80 5.63
CA GLU A 488 -16.45 -32.83 4.19
C GLU A 488 -14.96 -32.59 3.96
N GLU A 489 -14.40 -33.26 2.95
CA GLU A 489 -13.03 -32.99 2.55
C GLU A 489 -12.91 -31.58 1.96
N PRO A 490 -11.78 -30.89 2.20
CA PRO A 490 -11.60 -29.52 1.73
C PRO A 490 -11.47 -29.48 0.22
N ARG A 491 -12.11 -28.51 -0.42
CA ARG A 491 -11.95 -28.28 -1.87
C ARG A 491 -10.71 -27.43 -2.20
N ARG A 492 -10.04 -26.95 -1.15
CA ARG A 492 -8.78 -26.21 -1.21
C ARG A 492 -7.84 -26.72 -0.14
N VAL A 493 -6.62 -27.07 -0.55
CA VAL A 493 -5.54 -27.55 0.30
C VAL A 493 -4.34 -26.62 0.17
N GLU A 494 -3.90 -26.07 1.28
CA GLU A 494 -2.65 -25.32 1.41
C GLU A 494 -1.53 -26.31 1.77
N VAL A 495 -0.74 -26.71 0.78
CA VAL A 495 0.25 -27.78 0.90
C VAL A 495 1.34 -27.47 1.94
N GLY A 496 1.71 -26.19 2.06
CA GLY A 496 2.68 -25.69 3.04
C GLY A 496 2.16 -25.50 4.46
N GLN A 497 0.91 -25.87 4.76
CA GLN A 497 0.31 -25.64 6.08
C GLN A 497 0.12 -26.94 6.85
N PRO A 498 0.54 -27.02 8.14
CA PRO A 498 0.44 -28.24 8.96
C PRO A 498 -0.97 -28.78 9.12
N SER A 499 -1.98 -27.89 9.16
CA SER A 499 -3.39 -28.26 9.31
C SER A 499 -3.93 -29.12 8.16
N PHE A 500 -3.30 -29.04 6.98
CA PHE A 500 -3.69 -29.80 5.79
C PHE A 500 -2.86 -31.09 5.56
N ALA A 501 -1.95 -31.42 6.47
CA ALA A 501 -1.08 -32.60 6.29
C ALA A 501 -1.85 -33.90 6.05
N GLY A 502 -3.07 -34.04 6.59
CA GLY A 502 -3.92 -35.20 6.40
C GLY A 502 -4.53 -35.36 4.99
N GLN A 503 -4.45 -34.32 4.16
CA GLN A 503 -4.88 -34.33 2.75
C GLN A 503 -3.75 -34.66 1.79
N LEU A 504 -2.52 -34.72 2.29
CA LEU A 504 -1.33 -34.97 1.49
C LEU A 504 -1.04 -36.47 1.42
N GLY A 505 -0.71 -36.97 0.22
CA GLY A 505 -0.24 -38.35 0.04
C GLY A 505 1.12 -38.58 0.73
N PRO A 506 1.55 -39.84 0.83
CA PRO A 506 2.71 -40.22 1.65
C PRO A 506 4.08 -39.81 1.06
N THR A 507 4.11 -39.34 -0.18
CA THR A 507 5.36 -39.05 -0.89
C THR A 507 5.87 -37.61 -0.66
N TRP A 508 5.05 -36.70 -0.16
CA TRP A 508 5.45 -35.35 0.11
C TRP A 508 6.59 -35.28 1.14
N TYR A 509 7.57 -34.44 0.88
CA TYR A 509 8.61 -34.15 1.87
C TYR A 509 8.04 -33.41 3.09
N GLU A 510 8.76 -33.41 4.18
CA GLU A 510 8.39 -32.64 5.37
C GLU A 510 8.39 -31.13 5.11
N LEU A 511 7.71 -30.38 5.97
CA LEU A 511 7.63 -28.94 5.89
C LEU A 511 9.03 -28.33 6.08
N ASP A 512 9.44 -27.48 5.15
CA ASP A 512 10.72 -26.81 5.14
C ASP A 512 10.48 -25.28 5.16
N SER A 513 10.65 -24.66 6.34
CA SER A 513 10.56 -23.20 6.50
C SER A 513 9.28 -22.55 5.94
N GLY A 514 8.13 -23.23 6.12
CA GLY A 514 6.80 -22.70 5.71
C GLY A 514 6.39 -23.07 4.28
N TYR A 515 7.16 -23.87 3.57
CA TYR A 515 6.83 -24.43 2.26
C TYR A 515 7.12 -25.93 2.21
N ARG A 516 6.60 -26.61 1.19
CA ARG A 516 6.75 -28.04 1.03
C ARG A 516 7.18 -28.40 -0.38
N TRP A 517 8.26 -29.19 -0.45
CA TRP A 517 8.74 -29.75 -1.70
C TRP A 517 7.95 -31.01 -2.09
N MET A 518 7.64 -31.15 -3.37
CA MET A 518 7.22 -32.42 -3.91
C MET A 518 8.43 -33.19 -4.47
N PRO A 519 8.44 -34.56 -4.40
CA PRO A 519 9.32 -35.39 -5.18
C PRO A 519 8.87 -35.39 -6.65
N ARG A 520 9.28 -36.39 -7.41
CA ARG A 520 8.85 -36.58 -8.81
C ARG A 520 7.33 -36.74 -8.94
N GLN A 521 6.68 -37.40 -7.98
CA GLN A 521 5.24 -37.61 -7.94
C GLN A 521 4.69 -37.39 -6.53
N ALA A 522 3.57 -36.71 -6.45
CA ALA A 522 2.88 -36.45 -5.20
C ALA A 522 1.37 -36.40 -5.42
N SER A 523 0.57 -36.62 -4.38
CA SER A 523 -0.89 -36.56 -4.47
C SER A 523 -1.52 -35.73 -3.37
N VAL A 524 -2.70 -35.17 -3.67
CA VAL A 524 -3.51 -34.34 -2.75
C VAL A 524 -4.95 -34.81 -2.85
N ARG A 525 -5.59 -35.04 -1.68
CA ARG A 525 -7.02 -35.38 -1.59
C ARG A 525 -7.84 -34.11 -1.41
N LEU A 526 -8.84 -33.93 -2.27
CA LEU A 526 -9.78 -32.81 -2.27
C LEU A 526 -11.22 -33.31 -2.16
N GLY A 527 -12.12 -32.45 -1.68
CA GLY A 527 -13.56 -32.60 -1.89
C GLY A 527 -13.88 -32.52 -3.39
N GLY A 528 -14.75 -33.37 -3.88
CA GLY A 528 -15.03 -33.55 -5.31
C GLY A 528 -15.72 -32.34 -5.94
N PRO A 529 -15.65 -32.21 -7.28
CA PRO A 529 -16.28 -31.18 -8.05
C PRO A 529 -17.81 -31.34 -8.07
N ARG A 530 -18.53 -30.21 -8.08
CA ARG A 530 -20.00 -30.17 -8.04
C ARG A 530 -20.64 -29.78 -9.36
N SER A 531 -19.88 -29.16 -10.25
CA SER A 531 -20.38 -28.71 -11.58
C SER A 531 -19.31 -28.82 -12.66
N GLU A 532 -19.76 -28.83 -13.93
CA GLU A 532 -18.90 -28.84 -15.11
C GLU A 532 -18.10 -27.56 -15.31
N SER A 533 -18.56 -26.46 -14.73
CA SER A 533 -17.88 -25.16 -14.84
C SER A 533 -16.67 -25.03 -13.91
N GLU A 534 -16.53 -25.96 -12.96
CA GLU A 534 -15.41 -25.94 -12.01
C GLU A 534 -14.14 -26.48 -12.65
N ARG A 535 -13.00 -25.96 -12.16
CA ARG A 535 -11.66 -26.34 -12.64
C ARG A 535 -10.76 -26.69 -11.45
N ILE A 536 -9.74 -27.48 -11.71
CA ILE A 536 -8.66 -27.74 -10.75
C ILE A 536 -7.57 -26.72 -10.97
N TYR A 537 -7.25 -25.96 -9.94
CA TYR A 537 -6.19 -24.94 -9.94
C TYR A 537 -5.00 -25.40 -9.11
N LEU A 538 -3.82 -25.20 -9.67
CA LEU A 538 -2.53 -25.49 -9.04
C LEU A 538 -1.73 -24.21 -8.95
N ARG A 539 -1.24 -23.86 -7.77
CA ARG A 539 -0.31 -22.74 -7.56
C ARG A 539 0.92 -23.23 -6.83
N GLY A 540 2.08 -22.84 -7.33
CA GLY A 540 3.36 -23.22 -6.74
C GLY A 540 4.50 -22.34 -7.23
N TYR A 541 5.72 -22.72 -6.87
CA TYR A 541 6.95 -22.08 -7.29
C TYR A 541 7.83 -23.10 -8.04
N CYS A 542 8.34 -22.69 -9.18
CA CYS A 542 9.27 -23.48 -9.99
C CYS A 542 10.69 -22.98 -9.76
N PRO A 543 11.59 -23.79 -9.19
CA PRO A 543 13.00 -23.42 -9.03
C PRO A 543 13.70 -23.20 -10.38
N PRO A 544 14.70 -22.31 -10.45
CA PRO A 544 15.41 -22.03 -11.70
C PRO A 544 16.13 -23.25 -12.26
N GLU A 545 16.59 -24.17 -11.41
CA GLU A 545 17.27 -25.43 -11.79
C GLU A 545 16.36 -26.33 -12.64
N GLN A 546 15.06 -26.33 -12.40
CA GLN A 546 14.09 -27.13 -13.12
C GLN A 546 13.93 -26.70 -14.59
N THR A 547 14.12 -25.45 -14.89
CA THR A 547 13.99 -24.93 -16.25
C THR A 547 15.32 -24.70 -16.96
N ALA A 548 16.45 -24.99 -16.32
CA ALA A 548 17.79 -24.82 -16.90
C ALA A 548 18.03 -25.67 -18.19
N LYS A 549 17.30 -26.79 -18.32
CA LYS A 549 17.37 -27.68 -19.49
C LYS A 549 16.15 -27.59 -20.41
N GLY A 550 15.39 -26.49 -20.33
CA GLY A 550 14.15 -26.27 -21.07
C GLY A 550 12.89 -26.36 -20.19
N PRO A 551 11.69 -26.15 -20.73
CA PRO A 551 10.44 -26.15 -19.96
C PRO A 551 10.25 -27.46 -19.18
N LEU A 552 9.85 -27.36 -17.90
CA LEU A 552 9.46 -28.48 -17.08
C LEU A 552 8.05 -28.93 -17.47
N GLN A 553 7.81 -30.21 -17.66
CA GLN A 553 6.47 -30.75 -17.90
C GLN A 553 5.85 -31.21 -16.58
N ILE A 554 4.62 -30.76 -16.29
CA ILE A 554 3.81 -31.29 -15.19
C ILE A 554 2.58 -31.99 -15.77
N ALA A 555 2.43 -33.25 -15.46
CA ALA A 555 1.23 -34.04 -15.72
C ALA A 555 0.34 -34.04 -14.48
N VAL A 556 -0.97 -33.87 -14.69
CA VAL A 556 -1.97 -33.84 -13.62
C VAL A 556 -3.04 -34.88 -13.93
N GLU A 557 -3.31 -35.72 -12.95
CA GLU A 557 -4.34 -36.76 -13.01
C GLU A 557 -5.30 -36.57 -11.82
N ALA A 558 -6.55 -36.92 -12.02
CA ALA A 558 -7.55 -36.94 -10.95
C ALA A 558 -8.24 -38.31 -10.95
N ASP A 559 -8.14 -39.07 -9.86
CA ASP A 559 -8.59 -40.45 -9.73
C ASP A 559 -8.11 -41.36 -10.89
N GLY A 560 -6.86 -41.16 -11.34
CA GLY A 560 -6.27 -41.93 -12.46
C GLY A 560 -6.68 -41.45 -13.87
N ILE A 561 -7.52 -40.41 -13.98
CA ILE A 561 -7.88 -39.81 -15.27
C ILE A 561 -6.89 -38.66 -15.54
N LEU A 562 -6.16 -38.74 -16.66
CA LEU A 562 -5.24 -37.68 -17.07
C LEU A 562 -6.02 -36.42 -17.48
N LEU A 563 -5.82 -35.32 -16.73
CA LEU A 563 -6.42 -34.01 -17.03
C LEU A 563 -5.61 -33.24 -18.07
N GLY A 564 -4.31 -33.50 -18.13
CA GLY A 564 -3.42 -32.89 -19.10
C GLY A 564 -1.98 -32.79 -18.65
N VAL A 565 -1.13 -32.36 -19.60
CA VAL A 565 0.28 -32.05 -19.37
C VAL A 565 0.49 -30.58 -19.72
N ARG A 566 1.15 -29.83 -18.86
CA ARG A 566 1.42 -28.38 -19.05
C ARG A 566 2.89 -28.07 -18.90
N PRO A 567 3.46 -27.22 -19.76
CA PRO A 567 4.84 -26.74 -19.61
C PRO A 567 4.94 -25.58 -18.64
N ILE A 568 5.89 -25.63 -17.71
CA ILE A 568 6.34 -24.50 -16.91
C ILE A 568 7.62 -23.96 -17.55
N THR A 569 7.54 -22.77 -18.15
CA THR A 569 8.59 -22.20 -19.00
C THR A 569 9.56 -21.30 -18.26
N LYS A 570 9.15 -20.74 -17.11
CA LYS A 570 9.97 -19.82 -16.30
C LYS A 570 10.34 -20.46 -14.96
N GLY A 571 11.64 -20.60 -14.71
CA GLY A 571 12.18 -20.91 -13.38
C GLY A 571 12.40 -19.64 -12.55
N GLY A 572 12.49 -19.79 -11.24
CA GLY A 572 12.65 -18.71 -10.29
C GLY A 572 11.36 -17.88 -10.06
N THR A 573 10.19 -18.39 -10.49
CA THR A 573 8.92 -17.68 -10.40
C THR A 573 7.79 -18.57 -9.91
N GLU A 574 6.74 -17.96 -9.36
CA GLU A 574 5.47 -18.62 -9.12
C GLU A 574 4.81 -18.99 -10.45
N PHE A 575 4.07 -20.11 -10.45
CA PHE A 575 3.21 -20.54 -11.54
C PHE A 575 1.78 -20.76 -11.04
N GLU A 576 0.82 -20.55 -11.93
CA GLU A 576 -0.58 -20.93 -11.75
C GLU A 576 -1.03 -21.69 -13.00
N LEU A 577 -1.61 -22.88 -12.80
CA LEU A 577 -2.12 -23.74 -13.85
C LEU A 577 -3.55 -24.13 -13.52
N ASP A 578 -4.38 -24.30 -14.55
CA ASP A 578 -5.75 -24.76 -14.41
C ASP A 578 -6.07 -25.91 -15.37
N PHE A 579 -6.95 -26.81 -14.93
CA PHE A 579 -7.35 -28.01 -15.67
C PHE A 579 -8.87 -28.16 -15.61
N GLU A 580 -9.45 -28.57 -16.72
CA GLU A 580 -10.87 -28.91 -16.81
C GLU A 580 -11.18 -30.16 -16.02
N VAL A 581 -12.34 -30.18 -15.39
CA VAL A 581 -12.82 -31.34 -14.65
C VAL A 581 -13.60 -32.26 -15.60
N PRO A 582 -13.19 -33.52 -15.76
CA PRO A 582 -13.93 -34.49 -16.55
C PRO A 582 -15.31 -34.78 -15.94
N PRO A 583 -16.35 -35.02 -16.77
CA PRO A 583 -17.70 -35.33 -16.30
C PRO A 583 -17.79 -36.48 -15.30
N GLN A 584 -16.89 -37.46 -15.42
CA GLN A 584 -16.84 -38.65 -14.55
C GLN A 584 -16.47 -38.35 -13.09
N LEU A 585 -15.90 -37.16 -12.81
CA LEU A 585 -15.53 -36.75 -11.46
C LEU A 585 -16.62 -35.91 -10.79
N ILE A 586 -17.59 -35.40 -11.55
CA ILE A 586 -18.63 -34.51 -11.02
C ILE A 586 -19.57 -35.31 -10.10
N GLY A 587 -19.83 -34.75 -8.93
CA GLY A 587 -20.69 -35.34 -7.90
C GLY A 587 -20.00 -36.38 -7.01
N LYS A 588 -18.70 -36.65 -7.20
CA LYS A 588 -17.94 -37.44 -6.23
C LYS A 588 -17.76 -36.70 -4.92
N ASP A 589 -17.75 -37.41 -3.81
CA ASP A 589 -17.48 -36.79 -2.50
C ASP A 589 -16.03 -36.33 -2.36
N THR A 590 -15.10 -37.11 -2.94
CA THR A 590 -13.66 -36.86 -2.90
C THR A 590 -12.99 -37.16 -4.22
N VAL A 591 -11.85 -36.52 -4.49
CA VAL A 591 -10.99 -36.74 -5.64
C VAL A 591 -9.54 -36.71 -5.20
N ASP A 592 -8.74 -37.73 -5.60
CA ASP A 592 -7.30 -37.74 -5.38
C ASP A 592 -6.60 -37.15 -6.61
N VAL A 593 -5.99 -35.98 -6.45
CA VAL A 593 -5.23 -35.30 -7.53
C VAL A 593 -3.77 -35.71 -7.44
N SER A 594 -3.26 -36.36 -8.49
CA SER A 594 -1.86 -36.78 -8.63
C SER A 594 -1.11 -35.81 -9.53
N LEU A 595 0.07 -35.41 -9.10
CA LEU A 595 0.97 -34.46 -9.74
C LEU A 595 2.26 -35.20 -10.10
N THR A 596 2.70 -35.18 -11.36
CA THR A 596 3.94 -35.82 -11.80
C THR A 596 4.76 -34.84 -12.64
N VAL A 597 6.04 -34.64 -12.29
CA VAL A 597 6.99 -33.86 -13.09
C VAL A 597 7.90 -34.79 -13.91
N ASP A 598 8.29 -34.35 -15.11
CA ASP A 598 9.14 -35.11 -16.00
C ASP A 598 10.57 -35.28 -15.46
N ARG A 599 11.04 -34.39 -14.60
CA ARG A 599 12.37 -34.41 -14.00
C ARG A 599 12.40 -33.80 -12.61
N THR A 600 13.46 -34.16 -11.87
CA THR A 600 13.82 -33.64 -10.56
C THR A 600 15.26 -33.13 -10.58
N PHE A 601 15.68 -32.42 -9.56
CA PHE A 601 17.06 -31.99 -9.36
C PHE A 601 17.48 -32.22 -7.90
N ARG A 602 18.78 -32.13 -7.64
CA ARG A 602 19.36 -32.17 -6.29
C ARG A 602 20.19 -30.91 -6.09
N THR A 603 20.14 -30.35 -4.90
CA THR A 603 21.05 -29.29 -4.47
C THR A 603 22.23 -29.89 -3.71
N GLU A 604 23.35 -29.18 -3.71
CA GLU A 604 24.54 -29.61 -2.97
C GLU A 604 24.20 -29.68 -1.47
N GLY A 605 24.48 -30.85 -0.87
CA GLY A 605 24.14 -31.13 0.54
C GLY A 605 22.73 -31.62 0.82
N ASP A 606 21.82 -31.71 -0.18
CA ASP A 606 20.48 -32.30 -0.04
C ASP A 606 20.39 -33.63 -0.76
N VAL A 607 20.01 -34.67 -0.01
CA VAL A 607 19.86 -36.04 -0.56
C VAL A 607 18.51 -36.23 -1.28
N ARG A 608 17.57 -35.32 -1.13
CA ARG A 608 16.23 -35.40 -1.70
C ARG A 608 16.26 -35.14 -3.21
N GLU A 609 15.36 -35.78 -3.94
CA GLU A 609 15.06 -35.47 -5.33
C GLU A 609 13.93 -34.43 -5.38
N LEU A 610 14.28 -33.19 -5.61
CA LEU A 610 13.37 -32.07 -5.54
C LEU A 610 12.66 -31.86 -6.89
N GLY A 611 11.34 -31.79 -6.85
CA GLY A 611 10.47 -31.41 -7.98
C GLY A 611 10.13 -29.95 -7.94
N LEU A 612 8.91 -29.63 -7.51
CA LEU A 612 8.38 -28.26 -7.36
C LEU A 612 8.08 -27.96 -5.90
N VAL A 613 7.98 -26.66 -5.58
CA VAL A 613 7.40 -26.21 -4.31
C VAL A 613 5.94 -25.89 -4.55
N PHE A 614 5.04 -26.50 -3.78
CA PHE A 614 3.61 -26.25 -3.92
C PHE A 614 3.07 -25.35 -2.81
N GLY A 615 2.21 -24.40 -3.20
CA GLY A 615 1.41 -23.58 -2.31
C GLY A 615 0.00 -24.13 -2.15
N THR A 616 -0.77 -24.20 -3.25
CA THR A 616 -2.21 -24.50 -3.19
C THR A 616 -2.64 -25.44 -4.29
N VAL A 617 -3.55 -26.37 -3.94
CA VAL A 617 -4.34 -27.19 -4.88
C VAL A 617 -5.80 -26.98 -4.54
N GLU A 618 -6.63 -26.52 -5.51
CA GLU A 618 -8.04 -26.22 -5.23
C GLU A 618 -8.95 -26.58 -6.42
N ILE A 619 -10.22 -26.86 -6.11
CA ILE A 619 -11.32 -26.99 -7.07
C ILE A 619 -12.25 -25.79 -6.88
N ARG A 620 -12.39 -24.97 -7.92
CA ARG A 620 -13.26 -23.77 -7.92
C ARG A 620 -13.89 -23.54 -9.28
#